data_7c01a893758b48573db8c279e09d1af9
#
_entry.id   7c01a893758b48573db8c279e09d1af9
#
_cell.length_a   1.000
_cell.length_b   1.000
_cell.length_c   1.000
_cell.angle_alpha   90.00
_cell.angle_beta   90.00
_cell.angle_gamma   90.00
#
_symmetry.space_group_name_H-M   'P 1'
#
loop_
_entity.id
_entity.type
_entity.pdbx_description
1 polymer ?
#
loop_
_entity_poly.entity_id
_entity_poly.type
_entity_poly.pdbx_seq_one_letter_code
_entity_poly.pdbx_strand_id
1 'polypeptide(L)'
;MKEQLGRRPMRMDLFTYMEEETYQLALNHTKDNLFKHYLEYVKGQGDLLPQEEKLFDGIGREFMNVLETTSMSRVYKMPVLMAFYNHGQIRMEVTEAELLTSWKEFFNTGTNWKDLDKEMTFKQYQAISDREHIRKILQMPVHFLQESGKGFFVKREGSALALSEELREIVRDEAFIRHFKDVVDLRVMDYYKIRYAEGPVMRRRRLG
;
A
#
# COMPACT_ATOMS: atom_id res chain seq x y z
N MET A 1 14.83 6.39 -18.93
CA MET A 1 13.60 5.71 -18.47
C MET A 1 12.33 6.17 -19.20
N LYS A 2 11.98 7.48 -19.25
CA LYS A 2 10.79 7.96 -20.01
C LYS A 2 10.80 7.51 -21.47
N GLU A 3 11.91 7.64 -22.17
CA GLU A 3 12.07 7.20 -23.56
C GLU A 3 11.89 5.69 -23.72
N GLN A 4 12.42 4.89 -22.81
CA GLN A 4 12.33 3.43 -22.84
C GLN A 4 10.89 2.93 -22.59
N LEU A 5 10.17 3.61 -21.70
CA LEU A 5 8.80 3.23 -21.34
C LEU A 5 7.74 3.84 -22.29
N GLY A 6 8.11 4.82 -23.11
CA GLY A 6 7.17 5.58 -23.94
C GLY A 6 6.13 6.38 -23.11
N ARG A 7 6.33 6.49 -21.80
CA ARG A 7 5.47 7.21 -20.86
C ARG A 7 6.26 7.67 -19.63
N ARG A 8 5.68 8.56 -18.84
CA ARG A 8 6.24 8.89 -17.51
C ARG A 8 6.26 7.65 -16.61
N PRO A 9 7.40 7.35 -15.96
CA PRO A 9 7.47 6.24 -15.02
C PRO A 9 6.58 6.51 -13.79
N MET A 10 5.88 5.48 -13.32
CA MET A 10 5.16 5.43 -12.06
C MET A 10 6.11 4.99 -10.93
N ARG A 11 5.63 4.95 -9.69
CA ARG A 11 6.43 4.53 -8.52
C ARG A 11 7.02 3.12 -8.68
N MET A 12 6.22 2.18 -9.18
CA MET A 12 6.70 0.81 -9.42
C MET A 12 7.73 0.71 -10.53
N ASP A 13 7.62 1.53 -11.59
CA ASP A 13 8.66 1.58 -12.62
C ASP A 13 9.98 2.10 -12.03
N LEU A 14 9.90 3.19 -11.23
CA LEU A 14 11.07 3.74 -10.56
C LEU A 14 11.71 2.73 -9.61
N PHE A 15 10.90 2.05 -8.79
CA PHE A 15 11.38 0.99 -7.90
C PHE A 15 12.09 -0.14 -8.66
N THR A 16 11.54 -0.54 -9.82
CA THR A 16 12.04 -1.69 -10.60
C THR A 16 13.31 -1.37 -11.38
N TYR A 17 13.43 -0.16 -11.93
CA TYR A 17 14.48 0.19 -12.88
C TYR A 17 15.52 1.18 -12.34
N MET A 18 15.31 1.73 -11.13
CA MET A 18 16.26 2.63 -10.51
C MET A 18 17.42 1.84 -9.89
N GLU A 19 18.65 2.31 -10.09
CA GLU A 19 19.82 1.73 -9.43
C GLU A 19 19.73 1.91 -7.91
N GLU A 20 20.26 0.95 -7.15
CA GLU A 20 20.14 0.89 -5.70
C GLU A 20 20.63 2.16 -5.00
N GLU A 21 21.76 2.71 -5.40
CA GLU A 21 22.29 3.95 -4.81
C GLU A 21 21.35 5.14 -5.02
N THR A 22 20.81 5.27 -6.24
CA THR A 22 19.83 6.30 -6.57
C THR A 22 18.53 6.12 -5.79
N TYR A 23 18.07 4.88 -5.64
CA TYR A 23 16.90 4.55 -4.83
C TYR A 23 17.09 4.95 -3.36
N GLN A 24 18.23 4.61 -2.77
CA GLN A 24 18.54 4.98 -1.38
C GLN A 24 18.64 6.51 -1.19
N LEU A 25 19.23 7.22 -2.16
CA LEU A 25 19.26 8.68 -2.15
C LEU A 25 17.84 9.26 -2.20
N ALA A 26 16.97 8.74 -3.09
CA ALA A 26 15.58 9.19 -3.21
C ALA A 26 14.77 8.96 -1.93
N LEU A 27 14.99 7.86 -1.21
CA LEU A 27 14.35 7.58 0.08
C LEU A 27 14.77 8.56 1.19
N ASN A 28 15.99 9.07 1.14
CA ASN A 28 16.55 9.98 2.14
C ASN A 28 16.15 11.45 1.94
N HIS A 29 15.61 11.81 0.77
CA HIS A 29 15.05 13.13 0.54
C HIS A 29 13.73 13.31 1.30
N THR A 30 13.68 14.28 2.22
CA THR A 30 12.51 14.49 3.07
C THR A 30 11.41 15.31 2.42
N LYS A 31 11.77 16.27 1.56
CA LYS A 31 10.80 17.18 0.91
C LYS A 31 10.37 16.73 -0.47
N ASP A 32 11.27 16.11 -1.23
CA ASP A 32 11.04 15.70 -2.62
C ASP A 32 11.18 14.18 -2.77
N ASN A 33 10.69 13.44 -1.76
CA ASN A 33 10.71 11.98 -1.80
C ASN A 33 9.66 11.49 -2.80
N LEU A 34 10.12 11.13 -3.98
CA LEU A 34 9.26 10.66 -5.08
C LEU A 34 8.49 9.36 -4.77
N PHE A 35 8.83 8.65 -3.69
CA PHE A 35 8.10 7.46 -3.24
C PHE A 35 7.05 7.76 -2.16
N LYS A 36 7.15 8.93 -1.48
CA LYS A 36 6.23 9.35 -0.41
C LYS A 36 5.37 10.56 -0.77
N HIS A 37 5.72 11.30 -1.81
CA HIS A 37 5.00 12.49 -2.29
C HIS A 37 5.10 12.55 -3.82
N TYR A 38 4.74 11.45 -4.47
CA TYR A 38 4.97 11.29 -5.90
C TYR A 38 4.22 12.33 -6.75
N LEU A 39 2.98 12.66 -6.41
CA LEU A 39 2.19 13.64 -7.16
C LEU A 39 2.79 15.05 -7.03
N GLU A 40 3.25 15.44 -5.84
CA GLU A 40 3.95 16.68 -5.59
C GLU A 40 5.27 16.74 -6.37
N TYR A 41 6.02 15.64 -6.36
CA TYR A 41 7.26 15.54 -7.12
C TYR A 41 7.02 15.75 -8.63
N VAL A 42 6.08 15.04 -9.24
CA VAL A 42 5.82 15.16 -10.68
C VAL A 42 5.23 16.54 -11.05
N LYS A 43 4.44 17.15 -10.17
CA LYS A 43 3.97 18.54 -10.32
C LYS A 43 5.14 19.51 -10.33
N GLY A 44 6.07 19.37 -9.39
CA GLY A 44 7.28 20.19 -9.28
C GLY A 44 8.20 20.09 -10.50
N GLN A 45 8.20 18.93 -11.17
CA GLN A 45 8.95 18.72 -12.42
C GLN A 45 8.20 19.18 -13.69
N GLY A 46 6.97 19.69 -13.54
CA GLY A 46 6.12 20.05 -14.69
C GLY A 46 5.60 18.83 -15.47
N ASP A 47 5.61 17.66 -14.86
CA ASP A 47 5.27 16.37 -15.48
C ASP A 47 3.89 15.83 -15.08
N LEU A 48 3.09 16.62 -14.36
CA LEU A 48 1.71 16.23 -14.00
C LEU A 48 0.87 16.11 -15.29
N LEU A 49 0.19 14.99 -15.44
CA LEU A 49 -0.65 14.77 -16.61
C LEU A 49 -2.01 15.47 -16.45
N PRO A 50 -2.64 15.97 -17.52
CA PRO A 50 -3.95 16.64 -17.42
C PRO A 50 -5.01 15.80 -16.68
N GLN A 51 -5.04 14.49 -16.91
CA GLN A 51 -5.97 13.58 -16.21
C GLN A 51 -5.66 13.38 -14.71
N GLU A 52 -4.52 13.88 -14.23
CA GLU A 52 -4.14 13.82 -12.83
C GLU A 52 -4.40 15.14 -12.06
N GLU A 53 -4.77 16.21 -12.76
CA GLU A 53 -5.02 17.50 -12.13
C GLU A 53 -6.15 17.40 -11.10
N LYS A 54 -7.27 16.75 -11.46
CA LYS A 54 -8.39 16.51 -10.53
C LYS A 54 -7.96 15.71 -9.30
N LEU A 55 -7.10 14.73 -9.48
CA LEU A 55 -6.53 13.94 -8.39
C LEU A 55 -5.61 14.79 -7.51
N PHE A 56 -4.75 15.61 -8.13
CA PHE A 56 -3.78 16.45 -7.43
C PHE A 56 -4.42 17.59 -6.66
N ASP A 57 -5.38 18.29 -7.26
CA ASP A 57 -6.01 19.50 -6.66
C ASP A 57 -7.10 19.15 -5.64
N GLY A 58 -7.48 17.89 -5.51
CA GLY A 58 -8.57 17.42 -4.66
C GLY A 58 -8.14 16.51 -3.51
N ILE A 59 -9.15 15.98 -2.84
CA ILE A 59 -9.02 15.04 -1.71
C ILE A 59 -8.21 13.77 -2.06
N GLY A 60 -8.16 13.41 -3.36
CA GLY A 60 -7.42 12.24 -3.84
C GLY A 60 -5.93 12.31 -3.55
N ARG A 61 -5.31 13.49 -3.65
CA ARG A 61 -3.89 13.68 -3.29
C ARG A 61 -3.64 13.39 -1.80
N GLU A 62 -4.49 13.89 -0.93
CA GLU A 62 -4.37 13.66 0.51
C GLU A 62 -4.51 12.18 0.84
N PHE A 63 -5.43 11.49 0.18
CA PHE A 63 -5.58 10.05 0.33
C PHE A 63 -4.34 9.29 -0.16
N MET A 64 -3.79 9.63 -1.34
CA MET A 64 -2.56 9.01 -1.83
C MET A 64 -1.39 9.23 -0.86
N ASN A 65 -1.23 10.43 -0.31
CA ASN A 65 -0.22 10.73 0.69
C ASN A 65 -0.39 9.87 1.96
N VAL A 66 -1.62 9.58 2.38
CA VAL A 66 -1.87 8.64 3.49
C VAL A 66 -1.41 7.24 3.14
N LEU A 67 -1.67 6.73 1.94
CA LEU A 67 -1.21 5.42 1.50
C LEU A 67 0.32 5.34 1.41
N GLU A 68 0.95 6.37 0.86
CA GLU A 68 2.41 6.47 0.70
C GLU A 68 3.14 6.52 2.05
N THR A 69 2.57 7.20 3.03
CA THR A 69 3.24 7.51 4.31
C THR A 69 2.75 6.68 5.49
N THR A 70 1.66 5.90 5.36
CA THR A 70 1.13 5.10 6.48
C THR A 70 2.19 4.20 7.07
N SER A 71 2.31 4.23 8.40
CA SER A 71 3.25 3.37 9.13
C SER A 71 2.93 1.89 8.93
N MET A 72 3.97 1.09 8.70
CA MET A 72 3.84 -0.34 8.42
C MET A 72 4.96 -1.13 9.08
N SER A 73 4.73 -1.56 10.32
CA SER A 73 5.64 -2.48 11.03
C SER A 73 5.48 -3.93 10.56
N ARG A 74 4.32 -4.26 10.01
CA ARG A 74 3.96 -5.52 9.35
C ARG A 74 3.20 -5.19 8.05
N VAL A 75 3.28 -6.07 7.07
CA VAL A 75 2.63 -5.90 5.76
C VAL A 75 1.10 -5.93 5.80
N TYR A 76 0.51 -6.14 6.96
CA TYR A 76 -0.92 -6.44 7.16
C TYR A 76 -1.91 -5.43 6.57
N LYS A 77 -1.54 -4.15 6.49
CA LYS A 77 -2.41 -3.14 5.85
C LYS A 77 -2.57 -3.37 4.35
N MET A 78 -1.57 -3.96 3.69
CA MET A 78 -1.57 -4.11 2.23
C MET A 78 -2.66 -5.05 1.72
N PRO A 79 -2.84 -6.29 2.22
CA PRO A 79 -3.96 -7.13 1.79
C PRO A 79 -5.34 -6.53 2.12
N VAL A 80 -5.46 -5.68 3.16
CA VAL A 80 -6.70 -4.94 3.42
C VAL A 80 -6.95 -3.87 2.36
N LEU A 81 -5.92 -3.12 1.97
CA LEU A 81 -6.03 -2.14 0.88
C LEU A 81 -6.30 -2.81 -0.47
N MET A 82 -5.67 -3.96 -0.73
CA MET A 82 -5.92 -4.75 -1.95
C MET A 82 -7.37 -5.21 -2.07
N ALA A 83 -8.08 -5.45 -0.96
CA ALA A 83 -9.50 -5.83 -0.99
C ALA A 83 -10.40 -4.73 -1.59
N PHE A 84 -9.99 -3.46 -1.52
CA PHE A 84 -10.71 -2.37 -2.18
C PHE A 84 -10.51 -2.35 -3.70
N TYR A 85 -9.42 -2.92 -4.23
CA TYR A 85 -9.17 -2.98 -5.67
C TYR A 85 -9.82 -4.21 -6.27
N ASN A 86 -10.71 -4.02 -7.24
CA ASN A 86 -11.45 -5.08 -7.89
C ASN A 86 -11.45 -4.89 -9.42
N HIS A 87 -10.60 -5.62 -10.12
CA HIS A 87 -10.54 -5.64 -11.60
C HIS A 87 -10.60 -4.24 -12.26
N GLY A 88 -9.72 -3.34 -11.82
CA GLY A 88 -9.65 -1.98 -12.39
C GLY A 88 -10.67 -0.99 -11.81
N GLN A 89 -11.30 -1.33 -10.70
CA GLN A 89 -12.23 -0.45 -9.99
C GLN A 89 -11.87 -0.39 -8.50
N ILE A 90 -12.21 0.71 -7.84
CA ILE A 90 -12.08 0.84 -6.39
C ILE A 90 -13.48 0.77 -5.78
N ARG A 91 -13.65 -0.13 -4.83
CA ARG A 91 -14.87 -0.26 -4.03
C ARG A 91 -14.89 0.80 -2.93
N MET A 92 -16.07 1.30 -2.59
CA MET A 92 -16.23 2.20 -1.44
C MET A 92 -16.24 1.46 -0.10
N GLU A 93 -16.54 0.18 -0.12
CA GLU A 93 -16.65 -0.65 1.08
C GLU A 93 -16.29 -2.09 0.79
N VAL A 94 -15.83 -2.78 1.82
CA VAL A 94 -15.45 -4.20 1.77
C VAL A 94 -16.05 -4.95 2.96
N THR A 95 -16.50 -6.16 2.72
CA THR A 95 -17.05 -7.09 3.70
C THR A 95 -15.93 -7.91 4.37
N GLU A 96 -16.25 -8.60 5.47
CA GLU A 96 -15.32 -9.55 6.10
C GLU A 96 -14.89 -10.66 5.13
N ALA A 97 -15.81 -11.14 4.28
CA ALA A 97 -15.53 -12.18 3.29
C ALA A 97 -14.52 -11.70 2.23
N GLU A 98 -14.67 -10.48 1.74
CA GLU A 98 -13.73 -9.88 0.78
C GLU A 98 -12.36 -9.59 1.40
N LEU A 99 -12.33 -9.11 2.64
CA LEU A 99 -11.09 -8.94 3.40
C LEU A 99 -10.38 -10.29 3.61
N LEU A 100 -11.12 -11.34 3.98
CA LEU A 100 -10.57 -12.67 4.17
C LEU A 100 -10.01 -13.25 2.88
N THR A 101 -10.71 -13.09 1.76
CA THR A 101 -10.26 -13.53 0.44
C THR A 101 -8.94 -12.87 0.08
N SER A 102 -8.88 -11.54 0.08
CA SER A 102 -7.67 -10.79 -0.23
C SER A 102 -6.51 -11.12 0.72
N TRP A 103 -6.81 -11.29 2.01
CA TRP A 103 -5.83 -11.70 3.02
C TRP A 103 -5.23 -13.07 2.72
N LYS A 104 -6.06 -14.07 2.44
CA LYS A 104 -5.61 -15.42 2.14
C LYS A 104 -4.84 -15.49 0.82
N GLU A 105 -5.30 -14.82 -0.22
CA GLU A 105 -4.58 -14.72 -1.49
C GLU A 105 -3.17 -14.16 -1.29
N PHE A 106 -3.06 -13.06 -0.54
CA PHE A 106 -1.79 -12.43 -0.24
C PHE A 106 -0.85 -13.36 0.55
N PHE A 107 -1.33 -13.94 1.65
CA PHE A 107 -0.49 -14.77 2.51
C PHE A 107 -0.23 -16.17 1.96
N ASN A 108 -1.00 -16.66 1.00
CA ASN A 108 -0.71 -17.89 0.24
C ASN A 108 0.36 -17.68 -0.85
N THR A 109 0.68 -16.43 -1.17
CA THR A 109 1.70 -16.13 -2.20
C THR A 109 3.11 -16.34 -1.63
N GLY A 110 3.85 -17.28 -2.23
CA GLY A 110 5.25 -17.55 -1.86
C GLY A 110 5.43 -17.86 -0.37
N THR A 111 6.22 -17.02 0.31
CA THR A 111 6.51 -17.14 1.74
C THR A 111 5.89 -16.03 2.59
N ASN A 112 4.92 -15.30 2.06
CA ASN A 112 4.30 -14.17 2.77
C ASN A 112 3.68 -14.56 4.11
N TRP A 113 3.17 -15.79 4.25
CA TRP A 113 2.64 -16.34 5.49
C TRP A 113 3.61 -16.26 6.68
N LYS A 114 4.93 -16.23 6.45
CA LYS A 114 5.95 -16.07 7.50
C LYS A 114 5.88 -14.71 8.21
N ASP A 115 5.19 -13.73 7.63
CA ASP A 115 4.97 -12.44 8.29
C ASP A 115 3.90 -12.50 9.39
N LEU A 116 3.03 -13.51 9.37
CA LEU A 116 2.06 -13.73 10.44
C LEU A 116 2.76 -14.16 11.73
N ASP A 117 3.73 -15.07 11.61
CA ASP A 117 4.61 -15.52 12.67
C ASP A 117 5.87 -16.14 12.04
N LYS A 118 7.06 -15.69 12.49
CA LYS A 118 8.35 -16.16 11.95
C LYS A 118 8.66 -17.62 12.25
N GLU A 119 8.17 -18.10 13.38
CA GLU A 119 8.40 -19.48 13.85
C GLU A 119 7.34 -20.46 13.35
N MET A 120 6.28 -19.94 12.69
CA MET A 120 5.21 -20.74 12.15
C MET A 120 5.67 -21.59 10.97
N THR A 121 5.24 -22.83 10.92
CA THR A 121 5.37 -23.69 9.73
C THR A 121 4.20 -23.45 8.78
N PHE A 122 4.36 -23.78 7.49
CA PHE A 122 3.26 -23.67 6.52
C PHE A 122 2.03 -24.50 6.91
N LYS A 123 2.24 -25.69 7.49
CA LYS A 123 1.13 -26.52 8.00
C LYS A 123 0.34 -25.84 9.12
N GLN A 124 1.01 -25.16 10.04
CA GLN A 124 0.36 -24.36 11.08
C GLN A 124 -0.40 -23.18 10.49
N TYR A 125 0.17 -22.50 9.51
CA TYR A 125 -0.53 -21.42 8.79
C TYR A 125 -1.83 -21.95 8.14
N GLN A 126 -1.77 -23.08 7.44
CA GLN A 126 -2.95 -23.69 6.82
C GLN A 126 -4.03 -24.14 7.82
N ALA A 127 -3.64 -24.40 9.06
CA ALA A 127 -4.56 -24.79 10.14
C ALA A 127 -5.28 -23.60 10.81
N ILE A 128 -4.87 -22.35 10.51
CA ILE A 128 -5.54 -21.15 11.03
C ILE A 128 -6.96 -21.08 10.45
N SER A 129 -7.95 -21.02 11.33
CA SER A 129 -9.35 -20.90 10.90
C SER A 129 -9.67 -19.53 10.30
N ASP A 130 -10.69 -19.46 9.45
CA ASP A 130 -11.19 -18.21 8.87
C ASP A 130 -11.57 -17.20 9.95
N ARG A 131 -12.17 -17.66 11.04
CA ARG A 131 -12.53 -16.82 12.19
C ARG A 131 -11.31 -16.18 12.86
N GLU A 132 -10.20 -16.90 12.96
CA GLU A 132 -8.95 -16.36 13.52
C GLU A 132 -8.31 -15.34 12.58
N HIS A 133 -8.31 -15.61 11.26
CA HIS A 133 -7.89 -14.64 10.26
C HIS A 133 -8.71 -13.36 10.33
N ILE A 134 -10.05 -13.44 10.31
CA ILE A 134 -10.96 -12.30 10.40
C ILE A 134 -10.70 -11.51 11.68
N ARG A 135 -10.61 -12.18 12.84
CA ARG A 135 -10.30 -11.52 14.10
C ARG A 135 -8.98 -10.73 14.02
N LYS A 136 -7.92 -11.31 13.45
CA LYS A 136 -6.63 -10.64 13.27
C LYS A 136 -6.72 -9.44 12.32
N ILE A 137 -7.43 -9.57 11.21
CA ILE A 137 -7.67 -8.51 10.25
C ILE A 137 -8.37 -7.31 10.92
N LEU A 138 -9.46 -7.56 11.64
CA LEU A 138 -10.25 -6.51 12.27
C LEU A 138 -9.49 -5.84 13.42
N GLN A 139 -8.82 -6.61 14.28
CA GLN A 139 -8.12 -6.10 15.46
C GLN A 139 -6.80 -5.38 15.14
N MET A 140 -6.21 -5.61 13.99
CA MET A 140 -4.91 -5.02 13.65
C MET A 140 -4.99 -4.10 12.42
N PRO A 141 -4.92 -4.57 11.16
CA PRO A 141 -4.83 -3.65 10.03
C PRO A 141 -6.06 -2.76 9.86
N VAL A 142 -7.27 -3.28 10.06
CA VAL A 142 -8.50 -2.48 9.97
C VAL A 142 -8.52 -1.40 11.06
N HIS A 143 -8.32 -1.77 12.31
CA HIS A 143 -8.24 -0.84 13.43
C HIS A 143 -7.20 0.26 13.18
N PHE A 144 -5.97 -0.10 12.82
CA PHE A 144 -4.91 0.89 12.58
C PHE A 144 -5.12 1.74 11.33
N LEU A 145 -5.81 1.26 10.29
CA LEU A 145 -6.21 2.10 9.16
C LEU A 145 -7.25 3.14 9.60
N GLN A 146 -8.20 2.78 10.45
CA GLN A 146 -9.18 3.71 10.99
C GLN A 146 -8.54 4.77 11.89
N GLU A 147 -7.58 4.40 12.75
CA GLU A 147 -6.92 5.35 13.64
C GLU A 147 -5.94 6.28 12.91
N SER A 148 -5.10 5.74 12.03
CA SER A 148 -4.00 6.48 11.39
C SER A 148 -4.31 6.98 9.97
N GLY A 149 -5.46 6.64 9.42
CA GLY A 149 -5.85 6.93 8.03
C GLY A 149 -6.48 8.30 7.83
N LYS A 150 -6.32 9.24 8.77
CA LYS A 150 -6.83 10.63 8.69
C LYS A 150 -8.31 10.75 8.32
N GLY A 151 -9.15 9.82 8.79
CA GLY A 151 -10.58 9.80 8.51
C GLY A 151 -10.98 9.18 7.17
N PHE A 152 -10.03 8.75 6.34
CA PHE A 152 -10.35 8.13 5.06
C PHE A 152 -10.88 6.69 5.16
N PHE A 153 -10.62 6.02 6.28
CA PHE A 153 -11.10 4.67 6.56
C PHE A 153 -12.10 4.71 7.69
N VAL A 154 -13.35 4.38 7.40
CA VAL A 154 -14.47 4.54 8.33
C VAL A 154 -15.20 3.22 8.57
N LYS A 155 -15.89 3.15 9.69
CA LYS A 155 -16.85 2.08 9.97
C LYS A 155 -18.19 2.44 9.33
N ARG A 156 -18.78 1.49 8.62
CA ARG A 156 -20.12 1.64 8.04
C ARG A 156 -20.93 0.38 8.35
N GLU A 157 -22.22 0.55 8.62
CA GLU A 157 -23.10 -0.57 8.84
C GLU A 157 -23.14 -1.49 7.63
N GLY A 158 -23.07 -2.80 7.87
CA GLY A 158 -23.04 -3.82 6.81
C GLY A 158 -21.67 -4.04 6.15
N SER A 159 -20.65 -3.24 6.47
CA SER A 159 -19.29 -3.42 5.96
C SER A 159 -18.28 -3.65 7.08
N ALA A 160 -17.17 -4.34 6.76
CA ALA A 160 -16.04 -4.49 7.67
C ALA A 160 -15.13 -3.26 7.69
N LEU A 161 -15.01 -2.59 6.54
CA LEU A 161 -14.27 -1.34 6.38
C LEU A 161 -14.83 -0.60 5.16
N ALA A 162 -14.92 0.73 5.24
CA ALA A 162 -15.34 1.58 4.14
C ALA A 162 -14.39 2.76 3.95
N LEU A 163 -14.35 3.29 2.74
CA LEU A 163 -13.73 4.57 2.44
C LEU A 163 -14.70 5.72 2.82
N SER A 164 -14.12 6.85 3.22
CA SER A 164 -14.87 8.08 3.49
C SER A 164 -15.71 8.48 2.28
N GLU A 165 -16.90 9.00 2.54
CA GLU A 165 -17.82 9.45 1.49
C GLU A 165 -17.22 10.52 0.59
N GLU A 166 -16.29 11.33 1.11
CA GLU A 166 -15.56 12.36 0.36
C GLU A 166 -14.78 11.81 -0.84
N LEU A 167 -14.44 10.51 -0.81
CA LEU A 167 -13.72 9.86 -1.90
C LEU A 167 -14.64 9.32 -3.01
N ARG A 168 -15.97 9.33 -2.84
CA ARG A 168 -16.95 8.66 -3.73
C ARG A 168 -16.79 9.04 -5.20
N GLU A 169 -16.56 10.30 -5.47
CA GLU A 169 -16.41 10.78 -6.85
C GLU A 169 -15.04 10.43 -7.44
N ILE A 170 -13.98 10.58 -6.64
CA ILE A 170 -12.62 10.39 -7.15
C ILE A 170 -12.24 8.91 -7.31
N VAL A 171 -12.83 7.98 -6.57
CA VAL A 171 -12.53 6.54 -6.68
C VAL A 171 -12.91 5.94 -8.05
N ARG A 172 -13.72 6.65 -8.84
CA ARG A 172 -14.11 6.26 -10.21
C ARG A 172 -13.14 6.78 -11.27
N ASP A 173 -12.26 7.69 -10.88
CA ASP A 173 -11.30 8.32 -11.78
C ASP A 173 -10.17 7.34 -12.12
N GLU A 174 -9.85 7.21 -13.41
CA GLU A 174 -8.81 6.28 -13.88
C GLU A 174 -7.43 6.62 -13.32
N ALA A 175 -7.11 7.90 -13.16
CA ALA A 175 -5.84 8.31 -12.56
C ALA A 175 -5.80 7.89 -11.09
N PHE A 176 -6.88 8.07 -10.34
CA PHE A 176 -6.97 7.63 -8.95
C PHE A 176 -6.78 6.11 -8.84
N ILE A 177 -7.49 5.32 -9.66
CA ILE A 177 -7.42 3.85 -9.64
C ILE A 177 -5.99 3.38 -9.94
N ARG A 178 -5.37 3.96 -10.96
CA ARG A 178 -3.99 3.65 -11.35
C ARG A 178 -3.00 3.99 -10.24
N HIS A 179 -3.11 5.17 -9.63
CA HIS A 179 -2.22 5.58 -8.54
C HIS A 179 -2.44 4.77 -7.27
N PHE A 180 -3.69 4.40 -6.95
CA PHE A 180 -4.00 3.53 -5.83
C PHE A 180 -3.28 2.18 -5.96
N LYS A 181 -3.43 1.53 -7.11
CA LYS A 181 -2.76 0.25 -7.36
C LYS A 181 -1.25 0.39 -7.30
N ASP A 182 -0.68 1.39 -7.95
CA ASP A 182 0.76 1.63 -8.02
C ASP A 182 1.37 1.87 -6.62
N VAL A 183 0.71 2.63 -5.76
CA VAL A 183 1.22 2.88 -4.41
C VAL A 183 1.11 1.64 -3.52
N VAL A 184 0.02 0.87 -3.63
CA VAL A 184 -0.13 -0.38 -2.84
C VAL A 184 0.91 -1.41 -3.27
N ASP A 185 1.11 -1.60 -4.58
CA ASP A 185 2.13 -2.52 -5.11
C ASP A 185 3.54 -2.11 -4.66
N LEU A 186 3.88 -0.81 -4.78
CA LEU A 186 5.16 -0.29 -4.28
C LEU A 186 5.36 -0.60 -2.79
N ARG A 187 4.35 -0.33 -1.96
CA ARG A 187 4.45 -0.52 -0.51
C ARG A 187 4.70 -1.97 -0.11
N VAL A 188 4.14 -2.92 -0.87
CA VAL A 188 4.42 -4.35 -0.70
C VAL A 188 5.88 -4.67 -1.07
N MET A 189 6.32 -4.20 -2.24
CA MET A 189 7.66 -4.49 -2.73
C MET A 189 8.75 -3.85 -1.86
N ASP A 190 8.56 -2.59 -1.46
CA ASP A 190 9.47 -1.86 -0.57
C ASP A 190 9.59 -2.55 0.81
N TYR A 191 8.45 -2.99 1.38
CA TYR A 191 8.43 -3.73 2.63
C TYR A 191 9.28 -5.00 2.56
N TYR A 192 9.11 -5.79 1.50
CA TYR A 192 9.87 -7.03 1.35
C TYR A 192 11.34 -6.79 0.98
N LYS A 193 11.64 -5.75 0.18
CA LYS A 193 13.02 -5.36 -0.12
C LYS A 193 13.80 -5.07 1.16
N ILE A 194 13.26 -4.23 2.03
CA ILE A 194 13.88 -3.89 3.33
C ILE A 194 14.01 -5.14 4.20
N ARG A 195 12.96 -5.96 4.26
CA ARG A 195 12.94 -7.15 5.13
C ARG A 195 13.92 -8.22 4.69
N TYR A 196 14.14 -8.41 3.40
CA TYR A 196 15.11 -9.38 2.87
C TYR A 196 16.53 -8.83 2.85
N ALA A 197 16.72 -7.52 2.71
CA ALA A 197 18.03 -6.88 2.85
C ALA A 197 18.54 -6.88 4.30
N GLU A 198 17.66 -6.90 5.31
CA GLU A 198 17.98 -7.10 6.72
C GLU A 198 18.28 -8.58 7.02
N GLY A 199 19.31 -9.16 6.37
CA GLY A 199 19.88 -10.45 6.75
C GLY A 199 20.42 -10.43 8.19
N PRO A 200 20.77 -11.58 8.79
CA PRO A 200 21.11 -11.70 10.24
C PRO A 200 22.25 -10.80 10.72
N VAL A 201 23.03 -10.21 9.84
CA VAL A 201 24.22 -9.40 10.16
C VAL A 201 23.90 -7.95 10.56
N MET A 202 22.76 -7.36 10.14
CA MET A 202 22.44 -5.95 10.42
C MET A 202 21.74 -5.69 11.77
N ARG A 203 21.27 -6.73 12.46
CA ARG A 203 20.60 -6.57 13.78
C ARG A 203 21.52 -6.15 14.93
N ARG A 204 22.85 -6.17 14.75
CA ARG A 204 23.82 -5.85 15.82
C ARG A 204 24.18 -4.39 15.99
N ARG A 205 23.66 -3.46 15.16
CA ARG A 205 24.06 -2.03 15.20
C ARG A 205 23.00 -1.04 15.74
N ARG A 206 21.87 -1.51 16.29
CA ARG A 206 20.85 -0.63 16.92
C ARG A 206 20.75 -0.75 18.45
N LEU A 207 21.80 -1.24 19.10
CA LEU A 207 21.94 -1.21 20.55
C LEU A 207 23.29 -0.53 20.89
N GLY A 208 23.28 0.79 20.87
CA GLY A 208 24.33 1.66 21.34
C GLY A 208 23.81 3.08 21.43
#